data_a1b8e5b13ec0710858a43b916ce61024
#
_entry.id   a1b8e5b13ec0710858a43b916ce61024
#
_cell.length_a   1.000
_cell.length_b   1.000
_cell.length_c   1.000
_cell.angle_alpha   90.00
_cell.angle_beta   90.00
_cell.angle_gamma   90.00
#
_symmetry.space_group_name_H-M   'P 1'
#
loop_
_entity.id
_entity.type
_entity.pdbx_description
1 polymer ?
#
loop_
_entity_poly.entity_id
_entity_poly.type
_entity_poly.pdbx_seq_one_letter_code
_entity_poly.pdbx_strand_id
1 'polypeptide(L)'
;MPVQSVLSPTAALFAGSAGSMAATAAEPVKAPPAPPAKAAVPSKSLETTVNTESVISGISAMERTRPFPVAEKVAYFVNIKDGDKVRSPFRVAFSVTGMGVAPVAAGKIEGTGHHHILIDMPMPADIKKPIPFDKPEEYLNQRYKHFGKGETEAVLDLPPGKHTLRLLFADHNHVPYYIASKEITIEVMPK
;
A
#
# COMPACT_ATOMS: atom_id res chain seq x y z
N MET A 1 -36.93 46.30 32.85
CA MET A 1 -37.30 47.42 31.97
C MET A 1 -36.02 48.03 31.39
N PRO A 2 -35.92 48.47 30.13
CA PRO A 2 -36.56 47.99 28.89
C PRO A 2 -35.53 47.34 27.95
N VAL A 3 -35.87 46.38 27.14
CA VAL A 3 -36.32 46.31 25.74
C VAL A 3 -35.66 47.35 24.79
N GLN A 4 -34.89 46.85 23.85
CA GLN A 4 -34.83 47.32 22.46
C GLN A 4 -34.07 46.27 21.64
N SER A 5 -34.67 45.56 20.71
CA SER A 5 -35.17 45.94 19.39
C SER A 5 -34.09 46.01 18.32
N VAL A 6 -34.18 45.00 17.45
CA VAL A 6 -34.16 45.01 15.97
C VAL A 6 -32.97 45.60 15.24
N LEU A 7 -32.39 44.83 14.31
CA LEU A 7 -32.37 45.19 12.91
C LEU A 7 -31.66 44.09 12.10
N SER A 8 -32.40 43.45 11.23
CA SER A 8 -31.86 42.75 10.05
C SER A 8 -31.48 43.77 8.99
N PRO A 9 -30.50 43.48 8.16
CA PRO A 9 -30.55 44.01 6.81
C PRO A 9 -30.44 42.88 5.73
N THR A 10 -31.42 42.89 4.89
CA THR A 10 -31.36 43.09 3.45
C THR A 10 -30.61 42.07 2.62
N ALA A 11 -31.37 41.25 1.94
CA ALA A 11 -30.98 40.46 0.77
C ALA A 11 -30.49 41.39 -0.35
N ALA A 12 -29.29 41.11 -0.85
CA ALA A 12 -28.83 41.65 -2.13
C ALA A 12 -29.00 40.58 -3.20
N LEU A 13 -29.99 40.76 -4.07
CA LEU A 13 -30.12 40.10 -5.34
C LEU A 13 -28.95 40.56 -6.24
N PHE A 14 -28.09 39.65 -6.64
CA PHE A 14 -27.23 39.81 -7.80
C PHE A 14 -27.76 38.92 -8.92
N ALA A 15 -28.42 39.57 -9.87
CA ALA A 15 -28.69 39.06 -11.20
C ALA A 15 -27.38 39.15 -12.00
N GLY A 16 -26.84 38.01 -12.41
CA GLY A 16 -25.64 37.90 -13.22
C GLY A 16 -25.84 36.95 -14.36
N SER A 17 -26.19 37.52 -15.47
CA SER A 17 -25.82 37.23 -16.86
C SER A 17 -25.53 35.76 -17.24
N ALA A 18 -26.42 35.19 -18.00
CA ALA A 18 -26.24 33.97 -18.81
C ALA A 18 -25.21 34.23 -19.91
N GLY A 19 -23.99 33.78 -19.73
CA GLY A 19 -22.97 33.65 -20.76
C GLY A 19 -23.12 32.30 -21.48
N SER A 20 -23.68 32.34 -22.67
CA SER A 20 -23.69 31.24 -23.63
C SER A 20 -22.25 30.89 -24.00
N MET A 21 -21.74 29.77 -23.53
CA MET A 21 -20.51 29.18 -24.06
C MET A 21 -20.88 28.13 -25.12
N ALA A 22 -20.57 28.46 -26.35
CA ALA A 22 -20.63 27.60 -27.51
C ALA A 22 -19.77 26.35 -27.26
N ALA A 23 -20.37 25.18 -27.39
CA ALA A 23 -19.68 23.91 -27.42
C ALA A 23 -18.84 23.81 -28.68
N THR A 24 -17.53 23.94 -28.56
CA THR A 24 -16.59 23.59 -29.62
C THR A 24 -16.50 22.08 -29.71
N ALA A 25 -17.01 21.51 -30.79
CA ALA A 25 -16.88 20.10 -31.10
C ALA A 25 -15.40 19.75 -31.25
N ALA A 26 -14.92 18.87 -30.36
CA ALA A 26 -13.59 18.29 -30.51
C ALA A 26 -13.59 17.29 -31.67
N GLU A 27 -12.70 17.49 -32.64
CA GLU A 27 -12.43 16.56 -33.72
C GLU A 27 -11.95 15.21 -33.18
N PRO A 28 -12.29 14.07 -33.80
CA PRO A 28 -11.83 12.76 -33.38
C PRO A 28 -10.33 12.63 -33.70
N VAL A 29 -9.53 12.48 -32.62
CA VAL A 29 -8.10 12.19 -32.72
C VAL A 29 -7.94 10.80 -33.34
N LYS A 30 -7.35 10.79 -34.54
CA LYS A 30 -7.01 9.60 -35.32
C LYS A 30 -6.02 8.75 -34.52
N ALA A 31 -6.40 7.51 -34.23
CA ALA A 31 -5.55 6.55 -33.53
C ALA A 31 -4.22 6.33 -34.28
N PRO A 32 -3.09 6.19 -33.57
CA PRO A 32 -1.81 5.88 -34.19
C PRO A 32 -1.85 4.51 -34.88
N PRO A 33 -1.12 4.31 -35.99
CA PRO A 33 -1.09 3.03 -36.71
C PRO A 33 -0.38 1.97 -35.81
N ALA A 34 -0.91 0.74 -35.84
CA ALA A 34 -0.36 -0.43 -35.20
C ALA A 34 1.07 -0.70 -35.72
N PRO A 35 2.00 -1.13 -34.85
CA PRO A 35 3.35 -1.49 -35.26
C PRO A 35 3.31 -2.69 -36.21
N PRO A 36 4.24 -2.78 -37.20
CA PRO A 36 4.25 -3.87 -38.15
C PRO A 36 4.54 -5.21 -37.48
N ALA A 37 3.79 -6.22 -37.85
CA ALA A 37 3.97 -7.59 -37.41
C ALA A 37 5.42 -8.04 -37.70
N LYS A 38 6.14 -8.43 -36.65
CA LYS A 38 7.46 -9.05 -36.79
C LYS A 38 7.31 -10.37 -37.53
N ALA A 39 8.01 -10.46 -38.65
CA ALA A 39 8.15 -11.68 -39.42
C ALA A 39 8.63 -12.84 -38.54
N ALA A 40 7.97 -13.98 -38.67
CA ALA A 40 8.34 -15.21 -38.00
C ALA A 40 9.72 -15.65 -38.51
N VAL A 41 10.67 -15.73 -37.59
CA VAL A 41 11.98 -16.32 -37.84
C VAL A 41 11.79 -17.85 -37.72
N PRO A 42 12.22 -18.65 -38.70
CA PRO A 42 12.09 -20.10 -38.60
C PRO A 42 12.99 -20.61 -37.47
N SER A 43 12.37 -21.20 -36.47
CA SER A 43 13.07 -21.92 -35.40
C SER A 43 13.74 -23.18 -35.99
N LYS A 44 15.02 -23.11 -36.20
CA LYS A 44 15.86 -24.29 -36.37
C LYS A 44 15.96 -24.96 -34.99
N SER A 45 15.25 -26.06 -34.81
CA SER A 45 15.45 -26.94 -33.65
C SER A 45 16.88 -27.47 -33.67
N LEU A 46 17.71 -26.91 -32.83
CA LEU A 46 18.91 -27.56 -32.36
C LEU A 46 18.47 -28.49 -31.21
N GLU A 47 18.27 -29.76 -31.54
CA GLU A 47 18.24 -30.83 -30.55
C GLU A 47 19.63 -30.95 -29.92
N THR A 48 19.89 -30.09 -28.94
CA THR A 48 20.97 -30.36 -27.99
C THR A 48 20.35 -31.22 -26.90
N THR A 49 20.49 -32.52 -26.99
CA THR A 49 20.27 -33.44 -25.88
C THR A 49 21.31 -33.13 -24.79
N VAL A 50 21.07 -32.07 -24.03
CA VAL A 50 21.74 -31.91 -22.76
C VAL A 50 21.01 -32.79 -21.78
N ASN A 51 21.69 -33.82 -21.32
CA ASN A 51 21.23 -34.71 -20.26
C ASN A 51 21.03 -33.85 -18.98
N THR A 52 19.83 -33.30 -18.84
CA THR A 52 19.46 -32.38 -17.75
C THR A 52 19.15 -33.15 -16.46
N GLU A 53 19.28 -34.48 -16.48
CA GLU A 53 18.97 -35.27 -15.29
C GLU A 53 20.03 -35.21 -14.18
N SER A 54 21.22 -34.69 -14.47
CA SER A 54 22.32 -34.73 -13.51
C SER A 54 22.43 -33.52 -12.59
N VAL A 55 21.70 -32.44 -12.87
CA VAL A 55 21.83 -31.18 -12.11
C VAL A 55 20.64 -30.92 -11.16
N ILE A 56 19.56 -31.65 -11.24
CA ILE A 56 18.34 -31.44 -10.44
C ILE A 56 18.01 -32.63 -9.54
N SER A 57 19.03 -33.36 -9.15
CA SER A 57 18.90 -34.63 -8.36
C SER A 57 18.43 -34.40 -6.90
N GLY A 58 18.07 -33.21 -6.50
CA GLY A 58 17.62 -32.90 -5.14
C GLY A 58 16.21 -32.38 -5.00
N ILE A 59 15.53 -32.05 -6.10
CA ILE A 59 14.18 -31.48 -6.05
C ILE A 59 13.16 -32.50 -6.52
N SER A 60 12.22 -32.86 -5.64
CA SER A 60 11.19 -33.84 -5.97
C SER A 60 10.34 -33.39 -7.16
N ALA A 61 9.84 -34.36 -7.97
CA ALA A 61 8.96 -34.03 -9.10
C ALA A 61 7.72 -33.20 -8.66
N MET A 62 7.30 -33.36 -7.42
CA MET A 62 6.18 -32.61 -6.84
C MET A 62 6.52 -31.17 -6.56
N GLU A 63 7.78 -30.82 -6.25
CA GLU A 63 8.23 -29.45 -6.09
C GLU A 63 8.38 -28.73 -7.43
N ARG A 64 8.69 -29.44 -8.49
CA ARG A 64 8.79 -28.89 -9.85
C ARG A 64 7.44 -28.54 -10.46
N THR A 65 6.36 -29.17 -10.02
CA THR A 65 4.99 -28.94 -10.52
C THR A 65 4.19 -27.98 -9.66
N ARG A 66 4.73 -27.56 -8.53
CA ARG A 66 4.11 -26.45 -7.78
C ARG A 66 4.34 -25.16 -8.55
N PRO A 67 3.28 -24.50 -9.04
CA PRO A 67 3.41 -23.27 -9.81
C PRO A 67 3.92 -22.09 -9.00
N PHE A 68 4.37 -22.20 -7.83
CA PHE A 68 5.10 -21.36 -6.88
C PHE A 68 5.01 -22.07 -5.53
N PRO A 69 6.04 -22.01 -4.67
CA PRO A 69 5.83 -22.34 -3.28
C PRO A 69 4.62 -21.54 -2.82
N VAL A 70 3.66 -22.21 -2.17
CA VAL A 70 2.58 -21.50 -1.48
C VAL A 70 3.31 -20.65 -0.44
N ALA A 71 3.68 -19.46 -0.85
CA ALA A 71 4.48 -18.57 -0.04
C ALA A 71 3.70 -18.34 1.25
N GLU A 72 4.34 -18.56 2.36
CA GLU A 72 3.85 -18.15 3.64
C GLU A 72 3.40 -16.69 3.52
N LYS A 73 2.17 -16.41 3.89
CA LYS A 73 1.65 -15.05 3.84
C LYS A 73 2.35 -14.25 4.93
N VAL A 74 3.25 -13.37 4.54
CA VAL A 74 4.05 -12.56 5.47
C VAL A 74 4.19 -11.14 4.97
N ALA A 75 4.05 -10.17 5.85
CA ALA A 75 4.41 -8.79 5.59
C ALA A 75 5.88 -8.57 5.95
N TYR A 76 6.59 -7.73 5.22
CA TYR A 76 8.01 -7.47 5.44
C TYR A 76 8.44 -6.07 5.00
N PHE A 77 9.44 -5.53 5.69
CA PHE A 77 10.12 -4.31 5.27
C PHE A 77 11.10 -4.65 4.14
N VAL A 78 11.16 -3.77 3.13
CA VAL A 78 11.98 -3.98 1.94
C VAL A 78 13.36 -3.35 2.08
N ASN A 79 13.43 -2.14 2.64
CA ASN A 79 14.64 -1.31 2.63
C ASN A 79 15.23 -1.04 4.02
N ILE A 80 14.63 -1.58 5.07
CA ILE A 80 15.14 -1.47 6.45
C ILE A 80 15.08 -2.83 7.14
N LYS A 81 15.97 -3.04 8.10
CA LYS A 81 16.09 -4.28 8.87
C LYS A 81 16.40 -4.01 10.34
N ASP A 82 16.35 -5.05 11.13
CA ASP A 82 16.71 -4.98 12.54
C ASP A 82 18.15 -4.49 12.74
N GLY A 83 18.32 -3.57 13.68
CA GLY A 83 19.60 -2.95 14.02
C GLY A 83 20.01 -1.78 13.13
N ASP A 84 19.23 -1.41 12.13
CA ASP A 84 19.58 -0.31 11.23
C ASP A 84 19.63 1.04 11.96
N LYS A 85 20.58 1.90 11.55
CA LYS A 85 20.70 3.30 11.98
C LYS A 85 20.25 4.20 10.86
N VAL A 86 19.28 5.07 11.14
CA VAL A 86 18.66 5.96 10.16
C VAL A 86 18.70 7.41 10.63
N ARG A 87 18.52 8.35 9.73
CA ARG A 87 18.32 9.77 10.04
C ARG A 87 16.90 10.18 9.67
N SER A 88 16.21 10.82 10.61
CA SER A 88 14.84 11.30 10.39
C SER A 88 14.84 12.61 9.60
N PRO A 89 13.88 12.82 8.65
CA PRO A 89 12.92 11.84 8.19
C PRO A 89 13.55 10.77 7.26
N PHE A 90 13.01 9.56 7.26
CA PHE A 90 13.51 8.45 6.42
C PHE A 90 12.37 7.71 5.72
N ARG A 91 12.68 7.17 4.53
CA ARG A 91 11.73 6.40 3.75
C ARG A 91 11.74 4.94 4.18
N VAL A 92 10.54 4.38 4.38
CA VAL A 92 10.31 2.94 4.55
C VAL A 92 9.51 2.42 3.37
N ALA A 93 9.95 1.30 2.82
CA ALA A 93 9.21 0.52 1.84
C ALA A 93 8.85 -0.84 2.45
N PHE A 94 7.66 -1.33 2.13
CA PHE A 94 7.13 -2.56 2.70
C PHE A 94 6.26 -3.30 1.70
N SER A 95 6.11 -4.60 1.92
CA SER A 95 5.36 -5.46 1.01
C SER A 95 4.73 -6.63 1.77
N VAL A 96 3.94 -7.42 1.06
CA VAL A 96 3.32 -8.65 1.56
C VAL A 96 3.45 -9.75 0.51
N THR A 97 3.67 -10.99 0.94
CA THR A 97 3.61 -12.16 0.07
C THR A 97 2.26 -12.85 0.20
N GLY A 98 1.80 -13.47 -0.90
CA GLY A 98 0.58 -14.28 -0.93
C GLY A 98 -0.75 -13.52 -0.79
N MET A 99 -0.71 -12.17 -0.80
CA MET A 99 -1.87 -11.29 -0.77
C MET A 99 -1.68 -10.13 -1.74
N GLY A 100 -2.80 -9.58 -2.22
CA GLY A 100 -2.80 -8.32 -2.98
C GLY A 100 -2.93 -7.11 -2.05
N VAL A 101 -2.33 -5.99 -2.45
CA VAL A 101 -2.57 -4.70 -1.77
C VAL A 101 -3.69 -3.97 -2.49
N ALA A 102 -4.70 -3.53 -1.75
CA ALA A 102 -5.84 -2.78 -2.28
C ALA A 102 -6.21 -1.61 -1.36
N PRO A 103 -6.70 -0.50 -1.93
CA PRO A 103 -7.19 0.60 -1.12
C PRO A 103 -8.49 0.22 -0.39
N VAL A 104 -8.68 0.75 0.82
CA VAL A 104 -9.90 0.55 1.62
C VAL A 104 -11.16 0.95 0.84
N ALA A 105 -11.06 2.04 0.07
CA ALA A 105 -12.17 2.55 -0.73
C ALA A 105 -12.67 1.57 -1.81
N ALA A 106 -11.87 0.56 -2.19
CA ALA A 106 -12.30 -0.48 -3.12
C ALA A 106 -13.27 -1.49 -2.50
N GLY A 107 -13.48 -1.43 -1.18
CA GLY A 107 -14.33 -2.37 -0.45
C GLY A 107 -13.73 -3.76 -0.35
N LYS A 108 -14.57 -4.75 -0.14
CA LYS A 108 -14.16 -6.14 0.03
C LYS A 108 -13.70 -6.74 -1.30
N ILE A 109 -12.41 -7.02 -1.40
CA ILE A 109 -11.81 -7.82 -2.48
C ILE A 109 -11.12 -9.00 -1.81
N GLU A 110 -11.51 -10.22 -2.18
CA GLU A 110 -10.93 -11.42 -1.60
C GLU A 110 -9.43 -11.53 -1.91
N GLY A 111 -8.65 -11.97 -0.92
CA GLY A 111 -7.20 -12.10 -1.07
C GLY A 111 -6.45 -10.77 -1.06
N THR A 112 -7.09 -9.67 -0.67
CA THR A 112 -6.45 -8.36 -0.60
C THR A 112 -6.58 -7.71 0.76
N GLY A 113 -5.78 -6.68 0.98
CA GLY A 113 -5.81 -5.85 2.19
C GLY A 113 -4.88 -4.66 2.07
N HIS A 114 -4.58 -4.02 3.19
CA HIS A 114 -3.70 -2.88 3.25
C HIS A 114 -2.80 -2.92 4.47
N HIS A 115 -1.73 -2.15 4.42
CA HIS A 115 -0.69 -2.15 5.45
C HIS A 115 -0.98 -1.19 6.60
N HIS A 116 -0.49 -1.58 7.78
CA HIS A 116 -0.32 -0.71 8.94
C HIS A 116 1.10 -0.87 9.45
N ILE A 117 1.69 0.21 9.99
CA ILE A 117 2.94 0.14 10.75
C ILE A 117 2.63 0.46 12.21
N LEU A 118 3.00 -0.46 13.09
CA LEU A 118 3.02 -0.26 14.53
C LEU A 118 4.39 0.31 14.91
N ILE A 119 4.40 1.45 15.59
CA ILE A 119 5.62 2.13 16.03
C ILE A 119 5.62 2.16 17.56
N ASP A 120 6.60 1.53 18.18
CA ASP A 120 6.75 1.41 19.64
C ASP A 120 5.48 0.88 20.32
N MET A 121 4.81 -0.06 19.64
CA MET A 121 3.57 -0.67 20.12
C MET A 121 3.61 -2.20 20.00
N PRO A 122 3.04 -2.90 20.97
CA PRO A 122 2.83 -4.32 20.85
C PRO A 122 1.76 -4.63 19.78
N MET A 123 1.70 -5.90 19.37
CA MET A 123 0.57 -6.38 18.56
C MET A 123 -0.75 -6.17 19.30
N PRO A 124 -1.86 -5.88 18.57
CA PRO A 124 -3.18 -5.85 19.18
C PRO A 124 -3.48 -7.15 19.93
N ALA A 125 -4.01 -7.03 21.15
CA ALA A 125 -4.32 -8.19 21.99
C ALA A 125 -5.42 -9.08 21.36
N ASP A 126 -6.30 -8.48 20.58
CA ASP A 126 -7.36 -9.18 19.85
C ASP A 126 -7.31 -8.80 18.38
N ILE A 127 -6.68 -9.65 17.58
CA ILE A 127 -6.56 -9.46 16.14
C ILE A 127 -7.85 -9.78 15.36
N LYS A 128 -8.92 -10.17 16.04
CA LYS A 128 -10.25 -10.35 15.43
C LYS A 128 -11.05 -9.06 15.42
N LYS A 129 -10.56 -8.03 16.07
CA LYS A 129 -11.17 -6.70 16.11
C LYS A 129 -10.46 -5.75 15.16
N PRO A 130 -11.15 -4.75 14.63
CA PRO A 130 -10.52 -3.71 13.85
C PRO A 130 -9.38 -3.03 14.62
N ILE A 131 -8.30 -2.70 13.88
CA ILE A 131 -7.20 -1.92 14.44
C ILE A 131 -7.75 -0.54 14.86
N PRO A 132 -7.39 -0.03 16.03
CA PRO A 132 -7.93 1.23 16.56
C PRO A 132 -7.29 2.45 15.88
N PHE A 133 -7.34 2.50 14.54
CA PHE A 133 -6.79 3.62 13.74
C PHE A 133 -7.63 4.91 13.84
N ASP A 134 -8.87 4.79 14.29
CA ASP A 134 -9.83 5.87 14.47
C ASP A 134 -9.70 6.60 15.82
N LYS A 135 -8.76 6.20 16.65
CA LYS A 135 -8.45 6.87 17.91
C LYS A 135 -7.49 8.03 17.67
N PRO A 136 -7.93 9.28 17.80
CA PRO A 136 -7.12 10.44 17.43
C PRO A 136 -5.79 10.52 18.17
N GLU A 137 -5.75 10.17 19.46
CA GLU A 137 -4.54 10.20 20.27
C GLU A 137 -3.50 9.17 19.83
N GLU A 138 -3.92 7.98 19.43
CA GLU A 138 -3.01 6.92 18.94
C GLU A 138 -2.53 7.26 17.53
N TYR A 139 -3.40 7.82 16.70
CA TYR A 139 -3.07 8.27 15.36
C TYR A 139 -2.15 9.50 15.39
N LEU A 140 -2.44 10.48 16.23
CA LEU A 140 -1.64 11.71 16.39
C LEU A 140 -0.24 11.39 16.91
N ASN A 141 -0.12 10.43 17.82
CA ASN A 141 1.19 9.96 18.30
C ASN A 141 1.92 9.10 17.26
N GLN A 142 1.34 8.92 16.08
CA GLN A 142 1.89 8.18 14.96
C GLN A 142 2.25 6.72 15.26
N ARG A 143 1.70 6.16 16.32
CA ARG A 143 1.98 4.77 16.73
C ARG A 143 1.33 3.74 15.83
N TYR A 144 0.15 4.07 15.26
CA TYR A 144 -0.49 3.31 14.20
C TYR A 144 -0.47 4.11 12.92
N LYS A 145 0.40 3.77 11.99
CA LYS A 145 0.38 4.33 10.63
C LYS A 145 -0.54 3.50 9.76
N HIS A 146 -1.54 4.13 9.19
CA HIS A 146 -2.55 3.52 8.33
C HIS A 146 -2.30 3.87 6.86
N PHE A 147 -2.27 2.86 6.00
CA PHE A 147 -1.98 2.97 4.57
C PHE A 147 -3.18 2.55 3.72
N GLY A 148 -4.33 3.16 4.00
CA GLY A 148 -5.63 2.79 3.44
C GLY A 148 -5.84 3.12 1.97
N LYS A 149 -4.89 3.78 1.31
CA LYS A 149 -4.91 4.02 -0.15
C LYS A 149 -4.17 2.95 -0.94
N GLY A 150 -3.64 1.92 -0.24
CA GLY A 150 -2.84 0.88 -0.86
C GLY A 150 -1.37 1.27 -1.04
N GLU A 151 -0.89 2.18 -0.21
CA GLU A 151 0.52 2.57 -0.21
C GLU A 151 1.40 1.39 0.22
N THR A 152 2.58 1.31 -0.39
CA THR A 152 3.63 0.33 -0.09
C THR A 152 4.92 0.99 0.38
N GLU A 153 4.87 2.29 0.62
CA GLU A 153 5.97 3.08 1.15
C GLU A 153 5.47 4.30 1.93
N ALA A 154 6.29 4.80 2.82
CA ALA A 154 6.02 5.99 3.61
C ALA A 154 7.30 6.71 4.00
N VAL A 155 7.18 7.96 4.38
CA VAL A 155 8.22 8.70 5.09
C VAL A 155 7.84 8.74 6.56
N LEU A 156 8.73 8.25 7.41
CA LEU A 156 8.60 8.31 8.86
C LEU A 156 9.47 9.45 9.39
N ASP A 157 8.88 10.28 10.25
CA ASP A 157 9.60 11.31 11.00
C ASP A 157 9.48 10.95 12.49
N LEU A 158 10.56 10.39 13.03
CA LEU A 158 10.63 9.91 14.41
C LEU A 158 11.72 10.67 15.15
N PRO A 159 11.56 10.91 16.45
CA PRO A 159 12.60 11.54 17.26
C PRO A 159 13.85 10.66 17.32
N PRO A 160 15.02 11.23 17.66
CA PRO A 160 16.23 10.44 17.93
C PRO A 160 16.00 9.42 19.06
N GLY A 161 16.52 8.22 18.87
CA GLY A 161 16.42 7.13 19.83
C GLY A 161 16.15 5.79 19.18
N LYS A 162 15.93 4.77 20.00
CA LYS A 162 15.53 3.43 19.55
C LYS A 162 14.03 3.36 19.38
N HIS A 163 13.59 2.81 18.25
CA HIS A 163 12.19 2.60 17.92
C HIS A 163 11.98 1.17 17.45
N THR A 164 10.86 0.58 17.84
CA THR A 164 10.43 -0.70 17.29
C THR A 164 9.41 -0.45 16.17
N LEU A 165 9.53 -1.20 15.09
CA LEU A 165 8.63 -1.17 13.96
C LEU A 165 8.11 -2.58 13.67
N ARG A 166 6.82 -2.68 13.39
CA ARG A 166 6.19 -3.92 12.94
C ARG A 166 5.11 -3.63 11.91
N LEU A 167 5.07 -4.41 10.85
CA LEU A 167 3.97 -4.37 9.90
C LEU A 167 2.84 -5.26 10.35
N LEU A 168 1.62 -4.81 10.09
CA LEU A 168 0.39 -5.58 10.27
C LEU A 168 -0.49 -5.36 9.04
N PHE A 169 -0.98 -6.45 8.44
CA PHE A 169 -1.80 -6.41 7.25
C PHE A 169 -3.26 -6.68 7.61
N ALA A 170 -4.18 -5.86 7.12
CA ALA A 170 -5.58 -5.91 7.48
C ALA A 170 -6.50 -5.85 6.25
N ASP A 171 -7.74 -6.31 6.43
CA ASP A 171 -8.78 -6.24 5.42
C ASP A 171 -9.36 -4.81 5.30
N HIS A 172 -10.33 -4.62 4.40
CA HIS A 172 -10.99 -3.34 4.16
C HIS A 172 -11.78 -2.80 5.39
N ASN A 173 -12.07 -3.63 6.39
CA ASN A 173 -12.67 -3.23 7.65
C ASN A 173 -11.64 -3.02 8.77
N HIS A 174 -10.35 -3.01 8.42
CA HIS A 174 -9.22 -2.90 9.35
C HIS A 174 -9.09 -4.09 10.32
N VAL A 175 -9.75 -5.21 10.02
CA VAL A 175 -9.57 -6.44 10.79
C VAL A 175 -8.27 -7.09 10.35
N PRO A 176 -7.29 -7.26 11.26
CA PRO A 176 -6.01 -7.85 10.89
C PRO A 176 -6.16 -9.27 10.38
N TYR A 177 -5.44 -9.59 9.32
CA TYR A 177 -5.09 -10.96 9.00
C TYR A 177 -3.98 -11.43 9.97
N TYR A 178 -3.78 -12.77 10.07
CA TYR A 178 -2.60 -13.30 10.77
C TYR A 178 -1.32 -13.10 9.93
N ILE A 179 -1.15 -11.90 9.38
CA ILE A 179 -0.07 -11.53 8.47
C ILE A 179 0.61 -10.30 9.04
N ALA A 180 1.79 -10.50 9.59
CA ALA A 180 2.59 -9.46 10.19
C ALA A 180 4.07 -9.65 9.83
N SER A 181 4.88 -8.61 9.98
CA SER A 181 6.33 -8.75 9.94
C SER A 181 6.87 -9.22 11.28
N LYS A 182 8.12 -9.68 11.27
CA LYS A 182 8.93 -9.66 12.49
C LYS A 182 9.03 -8.21 12.97
N GLU A 183 9.12 -8.04 14.30
CA GLU A 183 9.48 -6.75 14.88
C GLU A 183 10.94 -6.46 14.57
N ILE A 184 11.22 -5.25 14.18
CA ILE A 184 12.58 -4.75 14.01
C ILE A 184 12.80 -3.57 14.94
N THR A 185 14.01 -3.43 15.47
CA THR A 185 14.45 -2.27 16.24
C THR A 185 15.40 -1.46 15.37
N ILE A 186 15.12 -0.17 15.23
CA ILE A 186 15.99 0.77 14.53
C ILE A 186 16.49 1.84 15.49
N GLU A 187 17.59 2.49 15.16
CA GLU A 187 18.13 3.63 15.90
C GLU A 187 18.05 4.89 15.03
N VAL A 188 17.23 5.85 15.43
CA VAL A 188 17.18 7.17 14.79
C VAL A 188 18.30 8.03 15.36
N MET A 189 19.25 8.40 14.51
CA MET A 189 20.41 9.18 14.88
C MET A 189 20.03 10.66 15.12
N PRO A 190 20.68 11.35 16.04
CA PRO A 190 20.55 12.80 16.17
C PRO A 190 20.87 13.53 14.85
N LYS A 191 20.23 14.70 14.67
CA LYS A 191 20.53 15.60 13.54
C LYS A 191 21.90 16.24 13.70
#